data_f1147c8d7936d4f0598ce20b9737b178
#
_entry.id   f1147c8d7936d4f0598ce20b9737b178
#
_cell.length_a   1.000
_cell.length_b   1.000
_cell.length_c   1.000
_cell.angle_alpha   90.00
_cell.angle_beta   90.00
_cell.angle_gamma   90.00
#
_symmetry.space_group_name_H-M   'P 1'
#
loop_
_entity.id
_entity.type
_entity.pdbx_description
1 polymer ?
#
loop_
_entity_poly.entity_id
_entity_poly.type
_entity_poly.pdbx_seq_one_letter_code
_entity_poly.pdbx_strand_id
1 'polypeptide(L)'
;DDLPRLGAYGQMKPPLIPAAQVELFWERLALVDMIASDHAPHARDEKDSDTPPPGVPGLETTLPLLLYAVDAGRLSPVRMIELIYHNPLRVYGLSGPVDTEVEVALEGVYRFPERGYQTRCGWTPFAGQPALGRIVSVRLHGQIVYRDGEVLATPGFGRLLVRA
;
A
#
# COMPACT_ATOMS: atom_id res chain seq x y z
N ASP A 1 18.00 -5.38 -0.78
CA ASP A 1 17.89 -5.49 -2.23
C ASP A 1 17.31 -6.87 -2.61
N ASP A 2 16.00 -6.88 -2.93
CA ASP A 2 15.27 -8.09 -3.32
C ASP A 2 15.32 -8.36 -4.84
N LEU A 3 15.94 -7.49 -5.61
CA LEU A 3 15.95 -7.60 -7.07
C LEU A 3 16.51 -8.94 -7.59
N PRO A 4 17.60 -9.52 -7.01
CA PRO A 4 18.08 -10.83 -7.45
C PRO A 4 17.04 -11.96 -7.23
N ARG A 5 16.21 -11.85 -6.20
CA ARG A 5 15.15 -12.81 -5.90
C ARG A 5 13.90 -12.60 -6.75
N LEU A 6 13.53 -11.35 -6.99
CA LEU A 6 12.30 -10.98 -7.68
C LEU A 6 12.45 -10.91 -9.20
N GLY A 7 13.67 -10.66 -9.72
CA GLY A 7 13.87 -10.48 -11.17
C GLY A 7 12.97 -9.39 -11.74
N ALA A 8 12.26 -9.70 -12.81
CA ALA A 8 11.32 -8.79 -13.46
C ALA A 8 10.22 -8.26 -12.53
N TYR A 9 9.78 -9.07 -11.57
CA TYR A 9 8.74 -8.71 -10.58
C TYR A 9 9.22 -7.69 -9.52
N GLY A 10 10.51 -7.41 -9.43
CA GLY A 10 11.08 -6.35 -8.58
C GLY A 10 11.49 -5.09 -9.34
N GLN A 11 11.33 -5.06 -10.67
CA GLN A 11 11.70 -3.89 -11.47
C GLN A 11 10.68 -2.77 -11.29
N MET A 12 11.18 -1.59 -10.90
CA MET A 12 10.41 -0.36 -10.72
C MET A 12 11.27 0.87 -11.02
N LYS A 13 10.66 2.03 -11.17
CA LYS A 13 11.34 3.33 -11.35
C LYS A 13 10.78 4.32 -10.32
N PRO A 14 11.64 4.86 -9.42
CA PRO A 14 13.08 4.57 -9.27
C PRO A 14 13.34 3.11 -8.85
N PRO A 15 14.55 2.58 -9.08
CA PRO A 15 14.87 1.20 -8.70
C PRO A 15 14.92 1.01 -7.17
N LEU A 16 14.82 -0.25 -6.73
CA LEU A 16 14.97 -0.59 -5.32
C LEU A 16 16.33 -0.09 -4.79
N ILE A 17 16.32 0.50 -3.61
CA ILE A 17 17.55 0.92 -2.93
C ILE A 17 18.34 -0.31 -2.46
N PRO A 18 19.69 -0.25 -2.43
CA PRO A 18 20.51 -1.32 -1.86
C PRO A 18 20.15 -1.61 -0.40
N ALA A 19 20.25 -2.88 0.01
CA ALA A 19 19.91 -3.32 1.37
C ALA A 19 20.64 -2.49 2.47
N ALA A 20 21.90 -2.13 2.23
CA ALA A 20 22.67 -1.30 3.17
C ALA A 20 22.10 0.11 3.38
N GLN A 21 21.25 0.59 2.49
CA GLN A 21 20.61 1.92 2.59
C GLN A 21 19.21 1.83 3.24
N VAL A 22 18.64 0.66 3.40
CA VAL A 22 17.29 0.48 3.96
C VAL A 22 17.23 0.96 5.41
N GLU A 23 18.22 0.60 6.24
CA GLU A 23 18.26 1.05 7.63
C GLU A 23 18.45 2.57 7.73
N LEU A 24 19.31 3.14 6.91
CA LEU A 24 19.49 4.59 6.84
C LEU A 24 18.19 5.31 6.44
N PHE A 25 17.38 4.72 5.56
CA PHE A 25 16.07 5.25 5.21
C PHE A 25 15.14 5.26 6.43
N TRP A 26 15.08 4.16 7.19
CA TRP A 26 14.26 4.10 8.40
C TRP A 26 14.69 5.13 9.45
N GLU A 27 16.00 5.30 9.68
CA GLU A 27 16.54 6.32 10.59
C GLU A 27 16.13 7.75 10.18
N ARG A 28 15.99 7.99 8.88
CA ARG A 28 15.63 9.29 8.29
C ARG A 28 14.15 9.45 7.96
N LEU A 29 13.29 8.55 8.40
CA LEU A 29 11.86 8.60 8.11
C LEU A 29 11.19 9.90 8.60
N ALA A 30 11.77 10.59 9.57
CA ALA A 30 11.31 11.90 10.02
C ALA A 30 11.37 12.98 8.93
N LEU A 31 12.23 12.82 7.92
CA LEU A 31 12.38 13.75 6.79
C LEU A 31 11.38 13.48 5.65
N VAL A 32 10.63 12.38 5.71
CA VAL A 32 9.67 11.99 4.69
C VAL A 32 8.33 12.67 4.98
N ASP A 33 7.78 13.39 4.02
CA ASP A 33 6.46 14.03 4.19
C ASP A 33 5.32 13.04 4.08
N MET A 34 5.34 12.15 3.09
CA MET A 34 4.25 11.19 2.86
C MET A 34 4.75 9.88 2.24
N ILE A 35 3.95 8.84 2.36
CA ILE A 35 4.15 7.55 1.68
C ILE A 35 3.12 7.43 0.57
N ALA A 36 3.58 6.99 -0.60
CA ALA A 36 2.76 6.65 -1.75
C ALA A 36 3.05 5.20 -2.18
N SER A 37 2.03 4.50 -2.65
CA SER A 37 2.16 3.10 -3.07
C SER A 37 2.90 2.93 -4.40
N ASP A 38 2.97 3.98 -5.21
CA ASP A 38 3.42 3.92 -6.60
C ASP A 38 2.80 2.72 -7.37
N HIS A 39 1.48 2.54 -7.18
CA HIS A 39 0.73 1.41 -7.72
C HIS A 39 0.74 1.40 -9.25
N ALA A 40 1.66 0.65 -9.83
CA ALA A 40 1.85 0.50 -11.28
C ALA A 40 1.82 -0.99 -11.67
N PRO A 41 0.65 -1.65 -11.60
CA PRO A 41 0.51 -3.08 -11.84
C PRO A 41 0.67 -3.41 -13.33
N HIS A 42 1.37 -4.50 -13.60
CA HIS A 42 1.45 -5.15 -14.91
C HIS A 42 0.98 -6.60 -14.79
N ALA A 43 0.36 -7.14 -15.82
CA ALA A 43 -0.07 -8.53 -15.86
C ALA A 43 1.14 -9.47 -15.84
N ARG A 44 0.91 -10.73 -15.45
CA ARG A 44 2.01 -11.72 -15.36
C ARG A 44 2.69 -11.96 -16.70
N ASP A 45 1.93 -12.07 -17.77
CA ASP A 45 2.44 -12.24 -19.14
C ASP A 45 3.30 -11.06 -19.60
N GLU A 46 2.98 -9.84 -19.17
CA GLU A 46 3.84 -8.67 -19.40
C GLU A 46 5.15 -8.77 -18.62
N LYS A 47 5.07 -9.19 -17.35
CA LYS A 47 6.27 -9.34 -16.48
C LYS A 47 7.16 -10.52 -16.92
N ASP A 48 6.59 -11.54 -17.55
CA ASP A 48 7.29 -12.73 -18.06
C ASP A 48 7.80 -12.56 -19.50
N SER A 49 7.58 -11.39 -20.13
CA SER A 49 8.04 -11.10 -21.48
C SER A 49 9.54 -10.87 -21.56
N ASP A 50 10.10 -10.88 -22.77
CA ASP A 50 11.54 -10.57 -23.03
C ASP A 50 11.92 -9.14 -22.64
N THR A 51 10.94 -8.23 -22.56
CA THR A 51 11.12 -6.82 -22.19
C THR A 51 10.12 -6.41 -21.10
N PRO A 52 10.26 -6.94 -19.88
CA PRO A 52 9.30 -6.70 -18.82
C PRO A 52 9.22 -5.21 -18.43
N PRO A 53 8.02 -4.61 -18.41
CA PRO A 53 7.87 -3.22 -18.01
C PRO A 53 8.17 -3.03 -16.52
N PRO A 54 8.79 -1.92 -16.10
CA PRO A 54 8.95 -1.58 -14.70
C PRO A 54 7.61 -1.18 -14.10
N GLY A 55 7.36 -1.59 -12.85
CA GLY A 55 6.14 -1.30 -12.10
C GLY A 55 5.65 -2.51 -11.33
N VAL A 56 5.06 -2.26 -10.17
CA VAL A 56 4.56 -3.28 -9.23
C VAL A 56 3.23 -2.84 -8.61
N PRO A 57 2.35 -3.77 -8.21
CA PRO A 57 1.17 -3.43 -7.42
C PRO A 57 1.55 -3.09 -5.97
N GLY A 58 0.89 -2.10 -5.36
CA GLY A 58 1.17 -1.64 -3.99
C GLY A 58 -0.07 -1.32 -3.16
N LEU A 59 -1.24 -1.02 -3.76
CA LEU A 59 -2.40 -0.52 -3.01
C LEU A 59 -2.88 -1.46 -1.90
N GLU A 60 -2.98 -2.76 -2.17
CA GLU A 60 -3.50 -3.74 -1.20
C GLU A 60 -2.48 -4.13 -0.13
N THR A 61 -1.21 -3.77 -0.29
CA THR A 61 -0.13 -4.18 0.60
C THR A 61 0.42 -3.05 1.46
N THR A 62 0.21 -1.79 1.08
CA THR A 62 0.78 -0.62 1.77
C THR A 62 0.36 -0.57 3.23
N LEU A 63 -0.95 -0.61 3.55
CA LEU A 63 -1.41 -0.51 4.94
C LEU A 63 -0.97 -1.70 5.80
N PRO A 64 -1.09 -2.96 5.37
CA PRO A 64 -0.59 -4.10 6.13
C PRO A 64 0.92 -4.09 6.39
N LEU A 65 1.73 -3.60 5.46
CA LEU A 65 3.18 -3.42 5.65
C LEU A 65 3.49 -2.35 6.69
N LEU A 66 2.77 -1.23 6.65
CA LEU A 66 2.95 -0.14 7.62
C LEU A 66 2.50 -0.56 9.02
N LEU A 67 1.41 -1.29 9.14
CA LEU A 67 0.96 -1.84 10.43
C LEU A 67 1.97 -2.85 11.00
N TYR A 68 2.57 -3.67 10.14
CA TYR A 68 3.66 -4.55 10.55
C TYR A 68 4.90 -3.75 10.99
N ALA A 69 5.24 -2.65 10.33
CA ALA A 69 6.34 -1.78 10.74
C ALA A 69 6.06 -1.10 12.09
N VAL A 70 4.79 -0.80 12.39
CA VAL A 70 4.37 -0.29 13.72
C VAL A 70 4.54 -1.38 14.78
N ASP A 71 4.08 -2.59 14.54
CA ASP A 71 4.22 -3.73 15.45
C ASP A 71 5.70 -4.06 15.73
N ALA A 72 6.54 -3.97 14.70
CA ALA A 72 7.99 -4.14 14.81
C ALA A 72 8.73 -2.96 15.48
N GLY A 73 8.02 -1.91 15.91
CA GLY A 73 8.60 -0.73 16.57
C GLY A 73 9.41 0.21 15.67
N ARG A 74 9.34 0.05 14.34
CA ARG A 74 10.04 0.91 13.37
C ARG A 74 9.30 2.23 13.08
N LEU A 75 8.01 2.28 13.37
CA LEU A 75 7.12 3.38 13.07
C LEU A 75 6.11 3.55 14.21
N SER A 76 5.84 4.76 14.68
CA SER A 76 4.74 4.97 15.62
C SER A 76 3.39 4.99 14.90
N PRO A 77 2.28 4.60 15.56
CA PRO A 77 0.93 4.69 14.97
C PRO A 77 0.59 6.11 14.53
N VAL A 78 0.95 7.10 15.33
CA VAL A 78 0.72 8.53 15.02
C VAL A 78 1.46 8.91 13.75
N ARG A 79 2.75 8.55 13.66
CA ARG A 79 3.55 8.87 12.47
C ARG A 79 3.05 8.15 11.22
N MET A 80 2.58 6.93 11.33
CA MET A 80 1.93 6.22 10.24
C MET A 80 0.74 7.03 9.68
N ILE A 81 -0.17 7.46 10.55
CA ILE A 81 -1.35 8.24 10.15
C ILE A 81 -0.94 9.59 9.52
N GLU A 82 0.07 10.26 10.07
CA GLU A 82 0.62 11.48 9.44
C GLU A 82 1.06 11.21 8.00
N LEU A 83 1.84 10.15 7.77
CA LEU A 83 2.44 9.85 6.47
C LEU A 83 1.41 9.42 5.40
N ILE A 84 0.31 8.77 5.78
CA ILE A 84 -0.66 8.23 4.81
C ILE A 84 -1.97 9.03 4.75
N TYR A 85 -2.20 9.95 5.67
CA TYR A 85 -3.46 10.70 5.73
C TYR A 85 -3.25 12.21 5.93
N HIS A 86 -2.76 12.66 7.08
CA HIS A 86 -2.70 14.09 7.40
C HIS A 86 -1.76 14.87 6.47
N ASN A 87 -0.56 14.36 6.23
CA ASN A 87 0.41 15.03 5.37
C ASN A 87 0.01 15.06 3.89
N PRO A 88 -0.50 13.98 3.27
CA PRO A 88 -1.09 14.08 1.94
C PRO A 88 -2.18 15.16 1.81
N LEU A 89 -3.12 15.22 2.76
CA LEU A 89 -4.15 16.27 2.77
C LEU A 89 -3.53 17.67 2.83
N ARG A 90 -2.58 17.88 3.73
CA ARG A 90 -1.87 19.16 3.89
C ARG A 90 -1.08 19.55 2.64
N VAL A 91 -0.30 18.63 2.08
CA VAL A 91 0.57 18.91 0.92
C VAL A 91 -0.25 19.25 -0.33
N TYR A 92 -1.37 18.54 -0.54
CA TYR A 92 -2.23 18.78 -1.70
C TYR A 92 -3.31 19.86 -1.45
N GLY A 93 -3.42 20.40 -0.23
CA GLY A 93 -4.43 21.40 0.13
C GLY A 93 -5.86 20.83 0.03
N LEU A 94 -6.05 19.60 0.51
CA LEU A 94 -7.33 18.91 0.48
C LEU A 94 -7.99 18.94 1.85
N SER A 95 -9.32 19.07 1.87
CA SER A 95 -10.12 18.79 3.07
C SER A 95 -10.27 17.30 3.26
N GLY A 96 -10.17 16.83 4.51
CA GLY A 96 -10.40 15.42 4.83
C GLY A 96 -11.84 15.00 4.46
N PRO A 97 -12.04 13.82 3.89
CA PRO A 97 -13.38 13.33 3.58
C PRO A 97 -14.19 13.12 4.86
N VAL A 98 -15.47 13.51 4.82
CA VAL A 98 -16.42 13.30 5.92
C VAL A 98 -16.96 11.87 5.87
N ASP A 99 -17.20 11.27 7.03
CA ASP A 99 -17.76 9.91 7.17
C ASP A 99 -17.03 8.85 6.33
N THR A 100 -15.69 8.93 6.36
CA THR A 100 -14.80 8.01 5.65
C THR A 100 -13.84 7.37 6.64
N GLU A 101 -13.84 6.04 6.68
CA GLU A 101 -13.05 5.27 7.63
C GLU A 101 -12.63 3.91 7.05
N VAL A 102 -11.55 3.36 7.58
CA VAL A 102 -11.09 2.00 7.33
C VAL A 102 -11.00 1.27 8.66
N GLU A 103 -11.75 0.19 8.79
CA GLU A 103 -11.70 -0.71 9.94
C GLU A 103 -10.73 -1.84 9.69
N VAL A 104 -9.80 -2.07 10.63
CA VAL A 104 -8.74 -3.07 10.51
C VAL A 104 -8.74 -3.98 11.72
N ALA A 105 -8.77 -5.29 11.50
CA ALA A 105 -8.51 -6.28 12.54
C ALA A 105 -6.99 -6.52 12.66
N LEU A 106 -6.46 -6.43 13.88
CA LEU A 106 -5.02 -6.63 14.17
C LEU A 106 -4.78 -8.05 14.74
N GLU A 107 -5.31 -9.06 14.09
CA GLU A 107 -5.28 -10.46 14.54
C GLU A 107 -4.01 -11.19 14.08
N GLY A 108 -2.89 -10.91 14.75
CA GLY A 108 -1.64 -11.63 14.50
C GLY A 108 -0.96 -11.29 13.16
N VAL A 109 0.32 -11.61 13.11
CA VAL A 109 1.12 -11.47 11.88
C VAL A 109 0.81 -12.61 10.93
N TYR A 110 0.59 -12.29 9.66
CA TYR A 110 0.44 -13.26 8.57
C TYR A 110 1.47 -13.03 7.46
N ARG A 111 1.46 -13.87 6.43
CA ARG A 111 2.28 -13.66 5.24
C ARG A 111 1.42 -13.34 4.04
N PHE A 112 1.84 -12.38 3.23
CA PHE A 112 1.13 -12.07 1.99
C PHE A 112 1.00 -13.34 1.13
N PRO A 113 -0.22 -13.66 0.65
CA PRO A 113 -0.44 -14.77 -0.26
C PRO A 113 0.15 -14.46 -1.65
N GLU A 114 0.37 -15.49 -2.44
CA GLU A 114 0.81 -15.35 -3.83
C GLU A 114 -0.31 -14.88 -4.77
N ARG A 115 -1.56 -15.05 -4.38
CA ARG A 115 -2.77 -14.78 -5.18
C ARG A 115 -3.92 -14.29 -4.28
N GLY A 116 -5.03 -13.90 -4.89
CA GLY A 116 -6.24 -13.49 -4.15
C GLY A 116 -6.35 -11.99 -3.96
N TYR A 117 -5.67 -11.20 -4.77
CA TYR A 117 -5.76 -9.75 -4.79
C TYR A 117 -6.93 -9.26 -5.66
N GLN A 118 -7.53 -8.14 -5.31
CA GLN A 118 -8.55 -7.45 -6.10
C GLN A 118 -7.94 -6.81 -7.36
N THR A 119 -6.67 -6.39 -7.28
CA THR A 119 -5.92 -5.88 -8.42
C THR A 119 -5.81 -6.94 -9.51
N ARG A 120 -6.20 -6.62 -10.73
CA ARG A 120 -6.30 -7.55 -11.87
C ARG A 120 -5.01 -8.31 -12.20
N CYS A 121 -3.85 -7.74 -11.88
CA CYS A 121 -2.56 -8.42 -12.10
C CYS A 121 -2.43 -9.69 -11.25
N GLY A 122 -3.14 -9.80 -10.12
CA GLY A 122 -3.27 -10.99 -9.29
C GLY A 122 -2.00 -11.45 -8.59
N TRP A 123 -0.99 -10.56 -8.43
CA TRP A 123 0.28 -10.84 -7.77
C TRP A 123 0.76 -9.65 -6.93
N THR A 124 1.78 -9.88 -6.09
CA THR A 124 2.47 -8.82 -5.34
C THR A 124 3.97 -9.15 -5.23
N PRO A 125 4.87 -8.14 -5.22
CA PRO A 125 6.29 -8.37 -4.95
C PRO A 125 6.55 -8.78 -3.50
N PHE A 126 5.57 -8.61 -2.62
CA PHE A 126 5.67 -8.92 -1.19
C PHE A 126 5.19 -10.32 -0.80
N ALA A 127 4.87 -11.21 -1.77
CA ALA A 127 4.46 -12.58 -1.48
C ALA A 127 5.44 -13.27 -0.51
N GLY A 128 4.91 -13.90 0.54
CA GLY A 128 5.70 -14.52 1.60
C GLY A 128 6.27 -13.55 2.66
N GLN A 129 6.25 -12.24 2.45
CA GLN A 129 6.68 -11.25 3.43
C GLN A 129 5.65 -11.12 4.57
N PRO A 130 6.10 -10.80 5.81
CA PRO A 130 5.19 -10.61 6.93
C PRO A 130 4.35 -9.34 6.76
N ALA A 131 3.12 -9.41 7.25
CA ALA A 131 2.13 -8.36 7.24
C ALA A 131 1.28 -8.40 8.50
N LEU A 132 0.68 -7.28 8.88
CA LEU A 132 -0.27 -7.19 9.97
C LEU A 132 -1.49 -6.40 9.53
N GLY A 133 -2.67 -6.79 10.03
CA GLY A 133 -3.92 -6.09 9.79
C GLY A 133 -4.66 -6.58 8.55
N ARG A 134 -5.87 -7.09 8.78
CA ARG A 134 -6.85 -7.43 7.75
C ARG A 134 -7.90 -6.33 7.69
N ILE A 135 -8.14 -5.80 6.49
CA ILE A 135 -9.22 -4.83 6.29
C ILE A 135 -10.56 -5.55 6.51
N VAL A 136 -11.32 -5.09 7.48
CA VAL A 136 -12.67 -5.60 7.80
C VAL A 136 -13.71 -4.86 6.98
N SER A 137 -13.67 -3.54 7.03
CA SER A 137 -14.60 -2.72 6.27
C SER A 137 -13.96 -1.40 5.82
N VAL A 138 -14.50 -0.85 4.73
CA VAL A 138 -14.21 0.52 4.26
C VAL A 138 -15.54 1.24 4.09
N ARG A 139 -15.63 2.41 4.73
CA ARG A 139 -16.74 3.35 4.59
C ARG A 139 -16.27 4.57 3.81
N LEU A 140 -17.00 4.96 2.79
CA LEU A 140 -16.81 6.22 2.06
C LEU A 140 -18.11 7.02 2.09
N HIS A 141 -18.05 8.27 2.54
CA HIS A 141 -19.22 9.17 2.60
C HIS A 141 -20.43 8.53 3.30
N GLY A 142 -20.20 7.85 4.42
CA GLY A 142 -21.24 7.19 5.21
C GLY A 142 -21.70 5.82 4.69
N GLN A 143 -21.27 5.39 3.50
CA GLN A 143 -21.67 4.11 2.90
C GLN A 143 -20.53 3.08 2.99
N ILE A 144 -20.85 1.85 3.39
CA ILE A 144 -19.89 0.72 3.33
C ILE A 144 -19.68 0.35 1.86
N VAL A 145 -18.44 0.47 1.40
CA VAL A 145 -18.02 0.19 0.02
C VAL A 145 -17.21 -1.10 -0.12
N TYR A 146 -16.72 -1.62 1.01
CA TYR A 146 -16.01 -2.90 1.09
C TYR A 146 -16.29 -3.53 2.46
N ARG A 147 -16.44 -4.85 2.49
CA ARG A 147 -16.56 -5.63 3.73
C ARG A 147 -16.10 -7.07 3.50
N ASP A 148 -15.25 -7.58 4.39
CA ASP A 148 -14.82 -8.98 4.47
C ASP A 148 -14.42 -9.62 3.13
N GLY A 149 -13.69 -8.90 2.29
CA GLY A 149 -13.21 -9.38 0.98
C GLY A 149 -14.09 -8.99 -0.20
N GLU A 150 -15.27 -8.42 0.03
CA GLU A 150 -16.22 -8.07 -1.02
C GLU A 150 -16.27 -6.56 -1.29
N VAL A 151 -16.18 -6.17 -2.55
CA VAL A 151 -16.40 -4.79 -3.00
C VAL A 151 -17.90 -4.59 -3.22
N LEU A 152 -18.50 -3.69 -2.43
CA LEU A 152 -19.93 -3.40 -2.41
C LEU A 152 -20.29 -2.12 -3.17
N ALA A 153 -19.29 -1.31 -3.52
CA ALA A 153 -19.51 -0.07 -4.27
C ALA A 153 -19.88 -0.35 -5.72
N THR A 154 -20.85 0.39 -6.23
CA THR A 154 -21.12 0.41 -7.68
C THR A 154 -20.08 1.24 -8.42
N PRO A 155 -19.73 0.91 -9.68
CA PRO A 155 -18.85 1.73 -10.48
C PRO A 155 -19.32 3.20 -10.54
N GLY A 156 -18.36 4.14 -10.36
CA GLY A 156 -18.67 5.57 -10.35
C GLY A 156 -19.08 6.14 -8.99
N PHE A 157 -19.09 5.37 -7.90
CA PHE A 157 -19.41 5.83 -6.55
C PHE A 157 -18.40 6.87 -6.01
N GLY A 158 -17.14 6.76 -6.40
CA GLY A 158 -16.06 7.67 -5.97
C GLY A 158 -16.32 9.13 -6.41
N ARG A 159 -15.78 10.06 -5.64
CA ARG A 159 -15.87 11.50 -5.94
C ARG A 159 -14.47 12.12 -6.00
N LEU A 160 -14.31 13.08 -6.90
CA LEU A 160 -13.10 13.89 -6.95
C LEU A 160 -13.03 14.80 -5.72
N LEU A 161 -11.92 14.73 -4.98
CA LEU A 161 -11.61 15.73 -3.96
C LEU A 161 -11.05 16.98 -4.66
N VAL A 162 -11.64 18.13 -4.38
CA VAL A 162 -11.17 19.42 -4.86
C VAL A 162 -10.42 20.13 -3.74
N ARG A 163 -9.51 21.03 -4.11
CA ARG A 163 -8.86 21.91 -3.14
C ARG A 163 -9.89 22.75 -2.41
N ALA A 164 -9.67 22.93 -1.11
CA ALA A 164 -10.46 23.81 -0.27
C ALA A 164 -10.23 25.29 -0.62
#